data_0526dbf7b0e821064fbb904a99f644b3
#
_entry.id   0526dbf7b0e821064fbb904a99f644b3
#
_cell.length_a   1.000
_cell.length_b   1.000
_cell.length_c   1.000
_cell.angle_alpha   90.00
_cell.angle_beta   90.00
_cell.angle_gamma   90.00
#
_symmetry.space_group_name_H-M   'P 1'
#
loop_
_entity.id
_entity.type
_entity.pdbx_description
1 polymer ?
#
loop_
_entity_poly.entity_id
_entity_poly.type
_entity_poly.pdbx_seq_one_letter_code
_entity_poly.pdbx_strand_id
1 'polypeptide(L)'
;MTDQATKEALEQYAGVDPAVADQQLNEKVGMKLLEVTPERVVGTIPVEGNLQPYGLLHGGANAVLAEALGSTVAALNAGADRAAMGLELSCTHHRAVRSGLVTGVATPLHVGRGTITTEIVITDDQGRRTCTARLTCVVRDKPPGA
;
A
#
# COMPACT_ATOMS: atom_id res chain seq x y z
N MET A 1 -10.71 16.35 0.73
CA MET A 1 -9.46 17.08 0.44
C MET A 1 -8.33 16.42 1.21
N THR A 2 -7.24 16.10 0.55
CA THR A 2 -6.03 15.57 1.19
C THR A 2 -5.43 16.68 2.07
N ASP A 3 -5.14 16.40 3.33
CA ASP A 3 -4.54 17.40 4.23
C ASP A 3 -3.10 17.76 3.82
N GLN A 4 -2.55 18.82 4.41
CA GLN A 4 -1.22 19.32 4.05
C GLN A 4 -0.12 18.28 4.37
N ALA A 5 -0.24 17.56 5.50
CA ALA A 5 0.74 16.55 5.91
C ALA A 5 0.78 15.38 4.92
N THR A 6 -0.39 14.94 4.45
CA THR A 6 -0.51 13.91 3.40
C THR A 6 0.12 14.38 2.08
N LYS A 7 -0.06 15.65 1.70
CA LYS A 7 0.58 16.20 0.49
C LYS A 7 2.10 16.22 0.62
N GLU A 8 2.63 16.70 1.74
CA GLU A 8 4.08 16.74 1.99
C GLU A 8 4.68 15.33 2.02
N ALA A 9 4.00 14.36 2.64
CA ALA A 9 4.43 12.96 2.64
C ALA A 9 4.40 12.36 1.23
N LEU A 10 3.38 12.66 0.43
CA LEU A 10 3.30 12.25 -0.97
C LEU A 10 4.41 12.87 -1.82
N GLU A 11 4.73 14.15 -1.63
CA GLU A 11 5.84 14.83 -2.32
C GLU A 11 7.19 14.22 -1.93
N GLN A 12 7.38 13.91 -0.66
CA GLN A 12 8.59 13.24 -0.17
C GLN A 12 8.72 11.80 -0.72
N TYR A 13 7.59 11.11 -0.92
CA TYR A 13 7.53 9.77 -1.50
C TYR A 13 7.57 9.79 -3.04
N ALA A 14 7.22 10.92 -3.65
CA ALA A 14 7.07 11.09 -5.10
C ALA A 14 8.41 11.36 -5.84
N GLY A 15 9.54 10.95 -5.30
CA GLY A 15 10.81 10.91 -6.04
C GLY A 15 10.79 9.89 -7.18
N VAL A 16 9.63 9.78 -7.87
CA VAL A 16 9.44 8.90 -9.02
C VAL A 16 10.02 9.57 -10.24
N ASP A 17 10.95 8.90 -10.90
CA ASP A 17 11.42 9.31 -12.21
C ASP A 17 10.20 9.47 -13.16
N PRO A 18 9.98 10.67 -13.72
CA PRO A 18 8.89 10.89 -14.67
C PRO A 18 8.86 9.89 -15.84
N ALA A 19 10.02 9.35 -16.22
CA ALA A 19 10.13 8.37 -17.29
C ALA A 19 9.46 7.02 -16.98
N VAL A 20 9.18 6.72 -15.71
CA VAL A 20 8.53 5.47 -15.29
C VAL A 20 7.20 5.70 -14.57
N ALA A 21 6.74 6.95 -14.48
CA ALA A 21 5.53 7.30 -13.74
C ALA A 21 4.28 6.54 -14.25
N ASP A 22 4.13 6.41 -15.55
CA ASP A 22 3.02 5.71 -16.21
C ASP A 22 3.18 4.17 -16.20
N GLN A 23 4.36 3.67 -15.81
CA GLN A 23 4.65 2.24 -15.76
C GLN A 23 4.37 1.62 -14.39
N GLN A 24 4.04 2.44 -13.40
CA GLN A 24 3.80 1.97 -12.04
C GLN A 24 2.57 1.09 -11.96
N LEU A 25 2.71 -0.03 -11.24
CA LEU A 25 1.63 -0.99 -11.03
C LEU A 25 0.46 -0.35 -10.26
N ASN A 26 0.76 0.53 -9.31
CA ASN A 26 -0.25 1.24 -8.53
C ASN A 26 -1.21 2.07 -9.43
N GLU A 27 -0.67 2.74 -10.44
CA GLU A 27 -1.46 3.47 -11.42
C GLU A 27 -2.32 2.52 -12.28
N LYS A 28 -1.76 1.39 -12.69
CA LYS A 28 -2.47 0.41 -13.52
C LYS A 28 -3.66 -0.23 -12.82
N VAL A 29 -3.60 -0.42 -11.51
CA VAL A 29 -4.73 -0.94 -10.72
C VAL A 29 -5.69 0.18 -10.26
N GLY A 30 -5.42 1.42 -10.61
CA GLY A 30 -6.27 2.57 -10.26
C GLY A 30 -6.23 2.94 -8.79
N MET A 31 -5.07 2.76 -8.13
CA MET A 31 -4.90 3.08 -6.71
C MET A 31 -5.00 4.58 -6.46
N LYS A 32 -5.66 4.93 -5.36
CA LYS A 32 -5.68 6.30 -4.83
C LYS A 32 -5.31 6.28 -3.36
N LEU A 33 -4.35 7.11 -2.98
CA LEU A 33 -4.00 7.33 -1.57
C LEU A 33 -4.92 8.40 -0.99
N LEU A 34 -5.47 8.14 0.18
CA LEU A 34 -6.42 9.01 0.89
C LEU A 34 -5.80 9.64 2.14
N GLU A 35 -4.93 8.91 2.81
CA GLU A 35 -4.22 9.34 4.03
C GLU A 35 -2.82 8.74 4.02
N VAL A 36 -1.81 9.54 4.35
CA VAL A 36 -0.42 9.11 4.38
C VAL A 36 0.27 9.70 5.61
N THR A 37 0.44 8.86 6.65
CA THR A 37 1.18 9.18 7.87
C THR A 37 2.05 7.98 8.28
N PRO A 38 3.08 8.15 9.11
CA PRO A 38 3.86 7.03 9.62
C PRO A 38 3.04 6.01 10.43
N GLU A 39 1.97 6.45 11.06
CA GLU A 39 1.09 5.63 11.89
C GLU A 39 0.00 4.92 11.08
N ARG A 40 -0.37 5.50 9.93
CA ARG A 40 -1.51 5.02 9.16
C ARG A 40 -1.46 5.47 7.71
N VAL A 41 -1.61 4.53 6.80
CA VAL A 41 -1.78 4.83 5.36
C VAL A 41 -3.09 4.22 4.89
N VAL A 42 -3.90 5.00 4.19
CA VAL A 42 -5.19 4.57 3.63
C VAL A 42 -5.19 4.76 2.12
N GLY A 43 -5.66 3.76 1.40
CA GLY A 43 -5.83 3.85 -0.05
C GLY A 43 -6.94 2.95 -0.54
N THR A 44 -7.34 3.19 -1.78
CA THR A 44 -8.42 2.45 -2.46
C THR A 44 -7.98 1.95 -3.82
N ILE A 45 -8.60 0.86 -4.27
CA ILE A 45 -8.60 0.44 -5.67
C ILE A 45 -10.03 0.14 -6.13
N PRO A 46 -10.37 0.38 -7.41
CA PRO A 46 -11.66 -0.04 -7.97
C PRO A 46 -11.67 -1.56 -8.18
N VAL A 47 -12.84 -2.17 -8.07
CA VAL A 47 -13.07 -3.56 -8.47
C VAL A 47 -13.08 -3.67 -9.99
N GLU A 48 -13.73 -2.70 -10.67
CA GLU A 48 -13.72 -2.60 -12.13
C GLU A 48 -12.29 -2.43 -12.66
N GLY A 49 -11.94 -3.21 -13.66
CA GLY A 49 -10.59 -3.25 -14.24
C GLY A 49 -9.63 -4.19 -13.49
N ASN A 50 -9.99 -4.69 -12.32
CA ASN A 50 -9.16 -5.57 -11.48
C ASN A 50 -9.83 -6.93 -11.22
N LEU A 51 -10.59 -7.44 -12.21
CA LEU A 51 -11.38 -8.66 -12.08
C LEU A 51 -10.54 -9.92 -12.37
N GLN A 52 -10.87 -10.99 -11.67
CA GLN A 52 -10.45 -12.34 -12.02
C GLN A 52 -11.53 -13.01 -12.93
N PRO A 53 -11.28 -14.20 -13.53
CA PRO A 53 -12.16 -14.80 -14.54
C PRO A 53 -13.62 -15.02 -14.13
N TYR A 54 -13.92 -15.10 -12.83
CA TYR A 54 -15.30 -15.26 -12.32
C TYR A 54 -16.02 -13.93 -12.06
N GLY A 55 -15.45 -12.79 -12.48
CA GLY A 55 -16.07 -11.47 -12.30
C GLY A 55 -16.00 -10.93 -10.87
N LEU A 56 -15.03 -11.36 -10.09
CA LEU A 56 -14.76 -10.90 -8.74
C LEU A 56 -13.45 -10.12 -8.72
N LEU A 57 -13.24 -9.28 -7.71
CA LEU A 57 -11.95 -8.66 -7.50
C LEU A 57 -10.85 -9.73 -7.42
N HIS A 58 -9.80 -9.54 -8.21
CA HIS A 58 -8.66 -10.44 -8.21
C HIS A 58 -7.90 -10.36 -6.89
N GLY A 59 -7.58 -11.51 -6.28
CA GLY A 59 -6.79 -11.55 -5.04
C GLY A 59 -5.43 -10.88 -5.17
N GLY A 60 -4.80 -10.97 -6.35
CA GLY A 60 -3.57 -10.25 -6.67
C GLY A 60 -3.72 -8.73 -6.61
N ALA A 61 -4.89 -8.17 -6.95
CA ALA A 61 -5.15 -6.73 -6.82
C ALA A 61 -5.19 -6.30 -5.33
N ASN A 62 -5.78 -7.11 -4.44
CA ASN A 62 -5.66 -6.91 -3.00
C ASN A 62 -4.21 -6.95 -2.53
N ALA A 63 -3.39 -7.87 -3.07
CA ALA A 63 -1.98 -7.97 -2.73
C ALA A 63 -1.20 -6.72 -3.17
N VAL A 64 -1.47 -6.18 -4.36
CA VAL A 64 -0.87 -4.91 -4.83
C VAL A 64 -1.23 -3.76 -3.89
N LEU A 65 -2.50 -3.62 -3.52
CA LEU A 65 -2.94 -2.60 -2.57
C LEU A 65 -2.24 -2.76 -1.21
N ALA A 66 -2.21 -3.97 -0.68
CA ALA A 66 -1.57 -4.26 0.61
C ALA A 66 -0.06 -3.96 0.59
N GLU A 67 0.64 -4.41 -0.47
CA GLU A 67 2.07 -4.14 -0.66
C GLU A 67 2.36 -2.64 -0.70
N ALA A 68 1.61 -1.89 -1.51
CA ALA A 68 1.83 -0.46 -1.66
C ALA A 68 1.59 0.32 -0.36
N LEU A 69 0.48 0.06 0.33
CA LEU A 69 0.16 0.73 1.59
C LEU A 69 1.15 0.37 2.70
N GLY A 70 1.46 -0.92 2.85
CA GLY A 70 2.42 -1.40 3.85
C GLY A 70 3.83 -0.88 3.62
N SER A 71 4.29 -0.85 2.36
CA SER A 71 5.59 -0.29 1.98
C SER A 71 5.67 1.20 2.24
N THR A 72 4.57 1.93 2.05
CA THR A 72 4.50 3.37 2.36
C THR A 72 4.67 3.61 3.86
N VAL A 73 3.95 2.88 4.72
CA VAL A 73 4.14 2.93 6.17
C VAL A 73 5.60 2.62 6.54
N ALA A 74 6.17 1.56 5.96
CA ALA A 74 7.53 1.15 6.25
C ALA A 74 8.55 2.22 5.82
N ALA A 75 8.40 2.82 4.64
CA ALA A 75 9.29 3.87 4.14
C ALA A 75 9.27 5.12 5.03
N LEU A 76 8.08 5.57 5.44
CA LEU A 76 7.92 6.73 6.33
C LEU A 76 8.57 6.49 7.70
N ASN A 77 8.44 5.27 8.25
CA ASN A 77 9.04 4.91 9.53
C ASN A 77 10.55 4.62 9.44
N ALA A 78 11.06 4.22 8.28
CA ALA A 78 12.49 4.01 8.07
C ALA A 78 13.30 5.31 8.08
N GLY A 79 12.68 6.42 7.66
CA GLY A 79 13.31 7.75 7.57
C GLY A 79 14.02 7.99 6.23
N ALA A 80 14.41 9.25 6.01
CA ALA A 80 14.89 9.75 4.71
C ALA A 80 16.18 9.08 4.20
N ASP A 81 17.08 8.70 5.11
CA ASP A 81 18.39 8.12 4.76
C ASP A 81 18.39 6.60 4.59
N ARG A 82 17.21 5.99 4.75
CA ARG A 82 17.05 4.54 4.70
C ARG A 82 15.97 4.15 3.69
N ALA A 83 16.10 2.95 3.15
CA ALA A 83 15.13 2.34 2.26
C ALA A 83 14.47 1.14 2.93
N ALA A 84 13.14 1.06 2.82
CA ALA A 84 12.38 -0.12 3.19
C ALA A 84 11.94 -0.84 1.91
N MET A 85 12.20 -2.15 1.87
CA MET A 85 11.87 -3.00 0.71
C MET A 85 11.08 -4.21 1.17
N GLY A 86 9.99 -4.54 0.47
CA GLY A 86 9.17 -5.70 0.77
C GLY A 86 9.98 -7.00 0.75
N LEU A 87 9.87 -7.76 1.82
CA LEU A 87 10.53 -9.06 1.99
C LEU A 87 9.53 -10.20 1.91
N GLU A 88 8.37 -10.06 2.55
CA GLU A 88 7.34 -11.09 2.60
C GLU A 88 5.97 -10.44 2.77
N LEU A 89 5.04 -10.82 1.91
CA LEU A 89 3.64 -10.43 1.97
C LEU A 89 2.76 -11.67 2.10
N SER A 90 1.85 -11.67 3.06
CA SER A 90 0.78 -12.66 3.16
C SER A 90 -0.59 -12.00 3.04
N CYS A 91 -1.49 -12.62 2.31
CA CYS A 91 -2.88 -12.19 2.17
C CYS A 91 -3.83 -13.34 2.44
N THR A 92 -4.84 -13.10 3.27
CA THR A 92 -5.97 -14.00 3.45
C THR A 92 -7.23 -13.30 2.94
N HIS A 93 -7.83 -13.84 1.89
CA HIS A 93 -9.05 -13.31 1.29
C HIS A 93 -10.27 -13.96 1.94
N HIS A 94 -11.10 -13.15 2.61
CA HIS A 94 -12.24 -13.64 3.40
C HIS A 94 -13.56 -13.54 2.65
N ARG A 95 -13.68 -12.56 1.74
CA ARG A 95 -14.95 -12.23 1.09
C ARG A 95 -14.74 -11.78 -0.35
N ALA A 96 -15.54 -12.32 -1.25
CA ALA A 96 -15.59 -11.89 -2.64
C ALA A 96 -16.21 -10.48 -2.78
N VAL A 97 -15.62 -9.66 -3.65
CA VAL A 97 -16.14 -8.33 -4.01
C VAL A 97 -16.42 -8.29 -5.51
N ARG A 98 -17.62 -7.84 -5.90
CA ARG A 98 -18.08 -7.86 -7.29
C ARG A 98 -18.04 -6.49 -7.97
N SER A 99 -18.12 -5.42 -7.20
CA SER A 99 -18.22 -4.05 -7.73
C SER A 99 -17.82 -3.04 -6.66
N GLY A 100 -17.69 -1.77 -7.05
CA GLY A 100 -17.38 -0.67 -6.15
C GLY A 100 -15.89 -0.53 -5.88
N LEU A 101 -15.54 -0.08 -4.71
CA LEU A 101 -14.19 0.12 -4.24
C LEU A 101 -13.85 -0.86 -3.11
N VAL A 102 -12.59 -1.19 -2.99
CA VAL A 102 -12.05 -1.71 -1.73
C VAL A 102 -11.10 -0.68 -1.12
N THR A 103 -11.15 -0.55 0.20
CA THR A 103 -10.34 0.38 0.97
C THR A 103 -9.39 -0.41 1.85
N GLY A 104 -8.10 -0.16 1.69
CA GLY A 104 -7.04 -0.71 2.52
C GLY A 104 -6.62 0.31 3.59
N VAL A 105 -6.37 -0.19 4.79
CA VAL A 105 -5.78 0.57 5.92
C VAL A 105 -4.56 -0.19 6.40
N ALA A 106 -3.38 0.42 6.27
CA ALA A 106 -2.12 -0.11 6.76
C ALA A 106 -1.71 0.59 8.05
N THR A 107 -1.29 -0.20 9.03
CA THR A 107 -0.77 0.29 10.32
C THR A 107 0.49 -0.51 10.72
N PRO A 108 1.48 0.11 11.39
CA PRO A 108 2.66 -0.62 11.84
C PRO A 108 2.34 -1.59 12.98
N LEU A 109 2.81 -2.83 12.87
CA LEU A 109 2.84 -3.82 13.96
C LEU A 109 4.17 -3.78 14.70
N HIS A 110 5.26 -3.54 13.97
CA HIS A 110 6.61 -3.48 14.51
C HIS A 110 7.45 -2.53 13.66
N VAL A 111 8.13 -1.61 14.33
CA VAL A 111 9.09 -0.69 13.72
C VAL A 111 10.45 -0.95 14.35
N GLY A 112 11.26 -1.73 13.66
CA GLY A 112 12.61 -2.09 14.11
C GLY A 112 13.69 -1.45 13.24
N ARG A 113 14.93 -1.55 13.68
CA ARG A 113 16.09 -1.02 12.95
C ARG A 113 16.38 -1.79 11.65
N GLY A 114 16.11 -3.09 11.63
CA GLY A 114 16.39 -3.97 10.50
C GLY A 114 15.18 -4.42 9.72
N THR A 115 14.00 -4.40 10.34
CA THR A 115 12.72 -4.81 9.75
C THR A 115 11.58 -3.94 10.25
N ILE A 116 10.58 -3.74 9.39
CA ILE A 116 9.30 -3.11 9.74
C ILE A 116 8.20 -4.05 9.25
N THR A 117 7.25 -4.35 10.14
CA THR A 117 6.09 -5.20 9.81
C THR A 117 4.82 -4.40 9.95
N THR A 118 3.96 -4.49 8.94
CA THR A 118 2.67 -3.78 8.88
C THR A 118 1.52 -4.76 8.77
N GLU A 119 0.38 -4.43 9.37
CA GLU A 119 -0.90 -5.06 9.10
C GLU A 119 -1.68 -4.21 8.10
N ILE A 120 -2.36 -4.86 7.16
CA ILE A 120 -3.25 -4.20 6.22
C ILE A 120 -4.62 -4.87 6.29
N VAL A 121 -5.64 -4.09 6.60
CA VAL A 121 -7.04 -4.52 6.60
C VAL A 121 -7.72 -3.92 5.39
N ILE A 122 -8.32 -4.77 4.55
CA ILE A 122 -9.05 -4.33 3.36
C ILE A 122 -10.54 -4.58 3.58
N THR A 123 -11.36 -3.57 3.29
CA THR A 123 -12.81 -3.61 3.43
C THR A 123 -13.50 -3.22 2.11
N ASP A 124 -14.74 -3.68 1.93
CA ASP A 124 -15.61 -3.24 0.83
C ASP A 124 -16.35 -1.93 1.16
N ASP A 125 -17.16 -1.43 0.21
CA ASP A 125 -17.96 -0.20 0.39
C ASP A 125 -18.99 -0.28 1.53
N GLN A 126 -19.26 -1.46 2.06
CA GLN A 126 -20.14 -1.66 3.23
C GLN A 126 -19.35 -1.77 4.55
N GLY A 127 -18.03 -1.56 4.50
CA GLY A 127 -17.15 -1.66 5.65
C GLY A 127 -16.89 -3.11 6.11
N ARG A 128 -17.25 -4.11 5.31
CA ARG A 128 -17.01 -5.51 5.64
C ARG A 128 -15.58 -5.89 5.27
N ARG A 129 -14.88 -6.54 6.19
CA ARG A 129 -13.53 -7.03 5.91
C ARG A 129 -13.53 -8.06 4.78
N THR A 130 -12.74 -7.81 3.75
CA THR A 130 -12.61 -8.66 2.57
C THR A 130 -11.25 -9.36 2.51
N CYS A 131 -10.21 -8.73 3.06
CA CYS A 131 -8.87 -9.30 3.10
C CYS A 131 -8.13 -8.82 4.36
N THR A 132 -7.30 -9.68 4.90
CA THR A 132 -6.29 -9.35 5.92
C THR A 132 -4.92 -9.67 5.35
N ALA A 133 -4.00 -8.71 5.42
CA ALA A 133 -2.65 -8.88 4.94
C ALA A 133 -1.62 -8.46 5.99
N ARG A 134 -0.41 -8.97 5.85
CA ARG A 134 0.76 -8.58 6.62
C ARG A 134 1.94 -8.48 5.68
N LEU A 135 2.64 -7.35 5.74
CA LEU A 135 3.85 -7.09 4.99
C LEU A 135 5.02 -6.92 5.97
N THR A 136 6.11 -7.64 5.72
CA THR A 136 7.39 -7.39 6.36
C THR A 136 8.35 -6.78 5.35
N CYS A 137 8.92 -5.63 5.68
CA CYS A 137 9.96 -4.97 4.90
C CYS A 137 11.31 -5.11 5.60
N VAL A 138 12.37 -5.32 4.82
CA VAL A 138 13.74 -5.16 5.27
C VAL A 138 14.14 -3.70 5.14
N VAL A 139 14.86 -3.18 6.14
CA VAL A 139 15.34 -1.80 6.16
C VAL A 139 16.85 -1.79 5.98
N ARG A 140 17.34 -0.97 5.02
CA ARG A 140 18.76 -0.81 4.68
C ARG A 140 19.10 0.66 4.53
N ASP A 141 20.36 1.00 4.76
CA ASP A 141 20.86 2.33 4.46
C ASP A 141 20.83 2.55 2.94
N LYS A 142 20.44 3.74 2.51
CA LYS A 142 20.50 4.10 1.08
C LYS A 142 21.94 4.17 0.63
N PRO A 143 22.27 3.73 -0.60
CA PRO A 143 23.59 3.98 -1.14
C PRO A 143 23.85 5.49 -1.27
N PRO A 144 25.11 5.94 -1.16
CA PRO A 144 25.46 7.33 -1.35
C PRO A 144 24.97 7.86 -2.72
N GLY A 145 24.19 8.95 -2.72
CA GLY A 145 23.70 9.59 -3.93
C GLY A 145 22.42 8.99 -4.52
N ALA A 146 21.73 8.12 -3.79
CA ALA A 146 20.43 7.55 -4.20
C ALA A 146 19.26 8.40 -3.64
#